data_6361b0d50e65a61f80dc2d126a6b4cea
#
_entry.id   6361b0d50e65a61f80dc2d126a6b4cea
#
_cell.length_a   1.000
_cell.length_b   1.000
_cell.length_c   1.000
_cell.angle_alpha   90.00
_cell.angle_beta   90.00
_cell.angle_gamma   90.00
#
_symmetry.space_group_name_H-M   'P 1'
#
loop_
_entity.id
_entity.type
_entity.pdbx_description
1 polymer ?
#
loop_
_entity_poly.entity_id
_entity_poly.type
_entity_poly.pdbx_seq_one_letter_code
_entity_poly.pdbx_strand_id
1 'polypeptide(L)'
;MDLTSQQRMTILAAFLGWMLDAFDFFLLTFLLKDIAKEFGVEVPAVAYALFLTLAMRFVGAFIFGRLGDRWGRKPALMLDILCYSILGALAAFSPNLTIFLILRALFGVAMGGEWGLGSSLAMESIPPQARGLVSGILQCGYPTGFLLAAIAYGLLYGRTFGDTTIGWRAMFLLSVLPAFLVLFIRSGVPESPAFEASKEHAKPPLWETITANRGLVVYMVVLMMCFNLFSHGTQDLYPTFLQKQHNFDPSTVSWIVIVANLGAIAGGLIFGHLSEKIGRVNAITIAALIALPALPLWAFASTPILLAVGAFIMQIAVQGAWGVIPVHLNELSPGAARATIPAFVYQAGNFLASYNGPFQAQIAQANGGNYGFALALIAGVVAVAIVIVIRFSPERRGELLKAH
;
A
#
# COMPACT_ATOMS: atom_id res chain seq x y z
N MET A 1 16.51 -23.41 2.31
CA MET A 1 15.96 -23.27 0.95
C MET A 1 17.00 -22.60 0.10
N ASP A 2 17.55 -23.32 -0.86
CA ASP A 2 18.61 -22.77 -1.70
C ASP A 2 17.98 -22.13 -2.95
N LEU A 3 17.68 -20.85 -2.84
CA LEU A 3 17.27 -20.05 -3.98
C LEU A 3 18.49 -19.70 -4.84
N THR A 4 18.34 -19.79 -6.15
CA THR A 4 19.39 -19.38 -7.09
C THR A 4 19.65 -17.87 -7.00
N SER A 5 20.81 -17.41 -7.48
CA SER A 5 21.13 -15.98 -7.51
C SER A 5 20.10 -15.19 -8.31
N GLN A 6 19.62 -15.71 -9.44
CA GLN A 6 18.59 -15.07 -10.26
C GLN A 6 17.26 -14.95 -9.52
N GLN A 7 16.84 -15.98 -8.79
CA GLN A 7 15.62 -15.94 -7.97
C GLN A 7 15.71 -14.89 -6.86
N ARG A 8 16.85 -14.81 -6.17
CA ARG A 8 17.09 -13.77 -5.15
C ARG A 8 17.06 -12.38 -5.74
N MET A 9 17.64 -12.17 -6.92
CA MET A 9 17.59 -10.88 -7.61
C MET A 9 16.17 -10.50 -8.04
N THR A 10 15.38 -11.47 -8.50
CA THR A 10 13.97 -11.24 -8.86
C THR A 10 13.13 -10.84 -7.64
N ILE A 11 13.30 -11.52 -6.50
CA ILE A 11 12.63 -11.19 -5.24
C ILE A 11 13.04 -9.79 -4.77
N LEU A 12 14.34 -9.49 -4.81
CA LEU A 12 14.86 -8.19 -4.43
C LEU A 12 14.30 -7.07 -5.31
N ALA A 13 14.24 -7.28 -6.62
CA ALA A 13 13.67 -6.31 -7.56
C ALA A 13 12.21 -6.03 -7.28
N ALA A 14 11.39 -7.07 -7.07
CA ALA A 14 9.97 -6.94 -6.76
C ALA A 14 9.74 -6.29 -5.38
N PHE A 15 10.55 -6.62 -4.38
CA PHE A 15 10.52 -5.97 -3.07
C PHE A 15 10.88 -4.48 -3.17
N LEU A 16 11.97 -4.15 -3.87
CA LEU A 16 12.40 -2.76 -4.04
C LEU A 16 11.39 -1.94 -4.85
N GLY A 17 10.78 -2.52 -5.89
CA GLY A 17 9.72 -1.88 -6.65
C GLY A 17 8.55 -1.50 -5.74
N TRP A 18 8.00 -2.47 -5.00
CA TRP A 18 6.90 -2.24 -4.07
C TRP A 18 7.24 -1.26 -2.93
N MET A 19 8.48 -1.33 -2.43
CA MET A 19 9.00 -0.40 -1.42
C MET A 19 9.10 1.03 -1.95
N LEU A 20 9.63 1.22 -3.16
CA LEU A 20 9.80 2.54 -3.76
C LEU A 20 8.46 3.14 -4.23
N ASP A 21 7.53 2.29 -4.69
CA ASP A 21 6.15 2.67 -4.97
C ASP A 21 5.48 3.25 -3.70
N ALA A 22 5.57 2.55 -2.58
CA ALA A 22 5.06 3.01 -1.30
C ALA A 22 5.78 4.27 -0.80
N PHE A 23 7.10 4.37 -0.98
CA PHE A 23 7.88 5.55 -0.66
C PHE A 23 7.34 6.80 -1.36
N ASP A 24 7.14 6.73 -2.68
CA ASP A 24 6.65 7.85 -3.48
C ASP A 24 5.21 8.24 -3.11
N PHE A 25 4.36 7.26 -2.82
CA PHE A 25 3.00 7.52 -2.35
C PHE A 25 3.02 8.25 -1.00
N PHE A 26 3.78 7.74 -0.03
CA PHE A 26 3.79 8.29 1.32
C PHE A 26 4.53 9.61 1.46
N LEU A 27 5.44 9.97 0.55
CA LEU A 27 6.00 11.33 0.53
C LEU A 27 4.90 12.39 0.51
N LEU A 28 3.86 12.19 -0.30
CA LEU A 28 2.72 13.12 -0.36
C LEU A 28 2.05 13.31 1.00
N THR A 29 1.91 12.25 1.81
CA THR A 29 1.19 12.31 3.08
C THR A 29 1.84 13.26 4.10
N PHE A 30 3.17 13.42 4.04
CA PHE A 30 3.92 14.38 4.87
C PHE A 30 3.81 15.83 4.38
N LEU A 31 3.48 16.03 3.11
CA LEU A 31 3.62 17.31 2.43
C LEU A 31 2.27 18.02 2.16
N LEU A 32 1.14 17.38 2.50
CA LEU A 32 -0.21 17.91 2.23
C LEU A 32 -0.41 19.33 2.78
N LYS A 33 0.08 19.60 4.00
CA LYS A 33 -0.03 20.91 4.65
C LYS A 33 0.70 22.00 3.86
N ASP A 34 1.91 21.70 3.40
CA ASP A 34 2.78 22.66 2.76
C ASP A 34 2.35 22.94 1.32
N ILE A 35 1.89 21.91 0.62
CA ILE A 35 1.28 22.03 -0.70
C ILE A 35 0.00 22.88 -0.61
N ALA A 36 -0.84 22.65 0.37
CA ALA A 36 -2.05 23.42 0.61
C ALA A 36 -1.73 24.91 0.85
N LYS A 37 -0.72 25.19 1.68
CA LYS A 37 -0.25 26.54 1.98
C LYS A 37 0.28 27.26 0.72
N GLU A 38 1.07 26.57 -0.11
CA GLU A 38 1.65 27.20 -1.32
C GLU A 38 0.59 27.48 -2.38
N PHE A 39 -0.38 26.58 -2.56
CA PHE A 39 -1.47 26.80 -3.53
C PHE A 39 -2.62 27.65 -2.98
N GLY A 40 -2.57 28.08 -1.70
CA GLY A 40 -3.59 28.92 -1.08
C GLY A 40 -4.95 28.21 -0.92
N VAL A 41 -4.91 26.91 -0.67
CA VAL A 41 -6.10 26.06 -0.52
C VAL A 41 -6.12 25.34 0.83
N GLU A 42 -7.25 24.75 1.19
CA GLU A 42 -7.36 23.90 2.38
C GLU A 42 -6.84 22.48 2.12
N VAL A 43 -6.39 21.79 3.17
CA VAL A 43 -5.86 20.42 3.10
C VAL A 43 -6.81 19.42 2.40
N PRO A 44 -8.15 19.46 2.60
CA PRO A 44 -9.05 18.59 1.85
C PRO A 44 -8.91 18.67 0.34
N ALA A 45 -8.63 19.87 -0.20
CA ALA A 45 -8.44 20.04 -1.64
C ALA A 45 -7.18 19.33 -2.15
N VAL A 46 -6.09 19.35 -1.37
CA VAL A 46 -4.85 18.63 -1.71
C VAL A 46 -5.00 17.12 -1.46
N ALA A 47 -5.78 16.71 -0.46
CA ALA A 47 -6.05 15.31 -0.17
C ALA A 47 -6.77 14.58 -1.34
N TYR A 48 -7.40 15.32 -2.27
CA TYR A 48 -7.86 14.73 -3.52
C TYR A 48 -6.73 14.13 -4.37
N ALA A 49 -5.47 14.52 -4.15
CA ALA A 49 -4.33 13.85 -4.78
C ALA A 49 -4.16 12.40 -4.31
N LEU A 50 -4.42 12.11 -3.03
CA LEU A 50 -4.45 10.74 -2.50
C LEU A 50 -5.58 9.94 -3.16
N PHE A 51 -6.79 10.52 -3.17
CA PHE A 51 -7.95 9.91 -3.84
C PHE A 51 -7.65 9.55 -5.29
N LEU A 52 -7.19 10.51 -6.09
CA LEU A 52 -6.91 10.29 -7.51
C LEU A 52 -5.82 9.24 -7.71
N THR A 53 -4.76 9.29 -6.92
CA THR A 53 -3.70 8.27 -6.99
C THR A 53 -4.26 6.87 -6.72
N LEU A 54 -5.02 6.66 -5.65
CA LEU A 54 -5.55 5.35 -5.29
C LEU A 54 -6.64 4.87 -6.25
N ALA A 55 -7.54 5.76 -6.68
CA ALA A 55 -8.61 5.42 -7.62
C ALA A 55 -8.06 5.00 -8.98
N MET A 56 -7.07 5.74 -9.49
CA MET A 56 -6.49 5.49 -10.81
C MET A 56 -5.58 4.26 -10.86
N ARG A 57 -5.13 3.73 -9.71
CA ARG A 57 -4.43 2.42 -9.65
C ARG A 57 -5.28 1.29 -10.21
N PHE A 58 -6.59 1.35 -10.06
CA PHE A 58 -7.49 0.36 -10.65
C PHE A 58 -7.40 0.35 -12.17
N VAL A 59 -7.37 1.53 -12.80
CA VAL A 59 -7.18 1.68 -14.26
C VAL A 59 -5.79 1.17 -14.68
N GLY A 60 -4.77 1.55 -13.92
CA GLY A 60 -3.39 1.14 -14.15
C GLY A 60 -3.19 -0.38 -14.10
N ALA A 61 -3.82 -1.06 -13.15
CA ALA A 61 -3.76 -2.51 -13.04
C ALA A 61 -4.26 -3.22 -14.31
N PHE A 62 -5.31 -2.70 -14.96
CA PHE A 62 -5.77 -3.23 -16.25
C PHE A 62 -4.78 -2.97 -17.38
N ILE A 63 -4.26 -1.74 -17.47
CA ILE A 63 -3.32 -1.35 -18.53
C ILE A 63 -2.03 -2.16 -18.43
N PHE A 64 -1.35 -2.09 -17.28
CA PHE A 64 -0.07 -2.75 -17.08
C PHE A 64 -0.20 -4.27 -16.95
N GLY A 65 -1.32 -4.76 -16.41
CA GLY A 65 -1.62 -6.20 -16.44
C GLY A 65 -1.68 -6.75 -17.86
N ARG A 66 -2.38 -6.07 -18.78
CA ARG A 66 -2.43 -6.45 -20.21
C ARG A 66 -1.07 -6.32 -20.90
N LEU A 67 -0.31 -5.27 -20.58
CA LEU A 67 1.06 -5.13 -21.09
C LEU A 67 1.95 -6.28 -20.60
N GLY A 68 1.84 -6.66 -19.32
CA GLY A 68 2.53 -7.81 -18.75
C GLY A 68 2.15 -9.14 -19.39
N ASP A 69 0.88 -9.32 -19.74
CA ASP A 69 0.42 -10.52 -20.45
C ASP A 69 0.88 -10.58 -21.90
N ARG A 70 1.05 -9.44 -22.57
CA ARG A 70 1.42 -9.35 -23.98
C ARG A 70 2.93 -9.26 -24.21
N TRP A 71 3.65 -8.44 -23.45
CA TRP A 71 5.06 -8.13 -23.66
C TRP A 71 6.00 -8.89 -22.72
N GLY A 72 5.46 -9.42 -21.62
CA GLY A 72 6.19 -10.06 -20.54
C GLY A 72 6.14 -9.25 -19.25
N ARG A 73 6.39 -9.94 -18.14
CA ARG A 73 6.33 -9.33 -16.79
C ARG A 73 7.42 -8.28 -16.59
N LYS A 74 8.65 -8.61 -17.03
CA LYS A 74 9.83 -7.76 -16.87
C LYS A 74 9.73 -6.43 -17.63
N PRO A 75 9.48 -6.37 -18.95
CA PRO A 75 9.42 -5.10 -19.67
C PRO A 75 8.23 -4.24 -19.23
N ALA A 76 7.10 -4.86 -18.89
CA ALA A 76 5.93 -4.12 -18.37
C ALA A 76 6.25 -3.48 -17.01
N LEU A 77 6.90 -4.22 -16.09
CA LEU A 77 7.36 -3.70 -14.79
C LEU A 77 8.36 -2.55 -14.95
N MET A 78 9.32 -2.68 -15.87
CA MET A 78 10.30 -1.61 -16.14
C MET A 78 9.61 -0.34 -16.65
N LEU A 79 8.63 -0.47 -17.55
CA LEU A 79 7.86 0.66 -18.06
C LEU A 79 7.02 1.31 -16.96
N ASP A 80 6.37 0.52 -16.13
CA ASP A 80 5.58 0.96 -14.99
C ASP A 80 6.40 1.82 -14.03
N ILE A 81 7.55 1.28 -13.56
CA ILE A 81 8.47 1.99 -12.65
C ILE A 81 8.97 3.30 -13.28
N LEU A 82 9.34 3.28 -14.56
CA LEU A 82 9.82 4.47 -15.25
C LEU A 82 8.71 5.54 -15.34
N CYS A 83 7.49 5.14 -15.67
CA CYS A 83 6.35 6.05 -15.76
C CYS A 83 6.04 6.71 -14.42
N TYR A 84 5.92 5.94 -13.32
CA TYR A 84 5.58 6.57 -12.05
C TYR A 84 6.74 7.41 -11.50
N SER A 85 8.00 7.03 -11.72
CA SER A 85 9.15 7.84 -11.33
C SER A 85 9.17 9.20 -12.01
N ILE A 86 8.93 9.23 -13.33
CA ILE A 86 8.88 10.49 -14.09
C ILE A 86 7.69 11.35 -13.65
N LEU A 87 6.50 10.76 -13.52
CA LEU A 87 5.28 11.48 -13.14
C LEU A 87 5.36 12.00 -11.70
N GLY A 88 5.95 11.23 -10.78
CA GLY A 88 6.23 11.66 -9.42
C GLY A 88 7.15 12.87 -9.38
N ALA A 89 8.26 12.82 -10.10
CA ALA A 89 9.20 13.95 -10.18
C ALA A 89 8.60 15.19 -10.87
N LEU A 90 7.78 15.00 -11.91
CA LEU A 90 7.09 16.11 -12.59
C LEU A 90 6.10 16.84 -11.67
N ALA A 91 5.55 16.16 -10.66
CA ALA A 91 4.69 16.82 -9.67
C ALA A 91 5.41 17.94 -8.91
N ALA A 92 6.75 17.88 -8.77
CA ALA A 92 7.56 18.96 -8.20
C ALA A 92 7.48 20.28 -8.96
N PHE A 93 7.17 20.24 -10.26
CA PHE A 93 7.11 21.41 -11.13
C PHE A 93 5.70 21.92 -11.38
N SER A 94 4.70 21.42 -10.66
CA SER A 94 3.31 21.84 -10.80
C SER A 94 3.13 23.33 -10.48
N PRO A 95 2.59 24.14 -11.42
CA PRO A 95 2.38 25.56 -11.20
C PRO A 95 1.14 25.87 -10.36
N ASN A 96 0.19 24.93 -10.28
CA ASN A 96 -1.07 25.07 -9.56
C ASN A 96 -1.63 23.70 -9.15
N LEU A 97 -2.66 23.72 -8.30
CA LEU A 97 -3.29 22.51 -7.77
C LEU A 97 -3.87 21.62 -8.89
N THR A 98 -4.48 22.18 -9.93
CA THR A 98 -5.10 21.40 -11.01
C THR A 98 -4.07 20.51 -11.73
N ILE A 99 -2.94 21.09 -12.14
CA ILE A 99 -1.85 20.35 -12.78
C ILE A 99 -1.27 19.31 -11.81
N PHE A 100 -1.10 19.67 -10.53
CA PHE A 100 -0.66 18.74 -9.51
C PHE A 100 -1.60 17.52 -9.40
N LEU A 101 -2.92 17.74 -9.33
CA LEU A 101 -3.92 16.66 -9.25
C LEU A 101 -3.93 15.79 -10.51
N ILE A 102 -3.79 16.38 -11.71
CA ILE A 102 -3.68 15.62 -12.97
C ILE A 102 -2.43 14.72 -12.95
N LEU A 103 -1.28 15.24 -12.54
CA LEU A 103 -0.05 14.47 -12.44
C LEU A 103 -0.17 13.35 -11.39
N ARG A 104 -0.84 13.60 -10.28
CA ARG A 104 -1.13 12.56 -9.26
C ARG A 104 -2.09 11.49 -9.76
N ALA A 105 -3.07 11.83 -10.59
CA ALA A 105 -3.94 10.86 -11.24
C ALA A 105 -3.17 9.97 -12.22
N LEU A 106 -2.33 10.56 -13.08
CA LEU A 106 -1.49 9.82 -14.02
C LEU A 106 -0.44 8.95 -13.28
N PHE A 107 0.14 9.47 -12.20
CA PHE A 107 1.00 8.71 -11.31
C PHE A 107 0.29 7.48 -10.73
N GLY A 108 -0.98 7.63 -10.33
CA GLY A 108 -1.81 6.52 -9.87
C GLY A 108 -2.03 5.45 -10.95
N VAL A 109 -2.25 5.84 -12.21
CA VAL A 109 -2.30 4.89 -13.33
C VAL A 109 -0.99 4.13 -13.46
N ALA A 110 0.14 4.83 -13.42
CA ALA A 110 1.45 4.20 -13.49
C ALA A 110 1.71 3.25 -12.31
N MET A 111 1.39 3.65 -11.07
CA MET A 111 1.52 2.79 -9.88
C MET A 111 0.67 1.52 -9.90
N GLY A 112 -0.39 1.48 -10.70
CA GLY A 112 -1.38 0.39 -10.65
C GLY A 112 -0.84 -0.97 -11.08
N GLY A 113 0.23 -1.00 -11.86
CA GLY A 113 0.86 -2.22 -12.36
C GLY A 113 1.87 -2.87 -11.42
N GLU A 114 2.54 -2.07 -10.58
CA GLU A 114 3.70 -2.46 -9.80
C GLU A 114 3.49 -3.73 -8.98
N TRP A 115 2.50 -3.74 -8.11
CA TRP A 115 2.24 -4.88 -7.23
C TRP A 115 1.91 -6.16 -8.01
N GLY A 116 1.08 -6.06 -9.05
CA GLY A 116 0.68 -7.20 -9.88
C GLY A 116 1.83 -7.78 -10.68
N LEU A 117 2.61 -6.95 -11.33
CA LEU A 117 3.75 -7.36 -12.17
C LEU A 117 4.93 -7.87 -11.31
N GLY A 118 5.28 -7.15 -10.24
CA GLY A 118 6.37 -7.52 -9.35
C GLY A 118 6.10 -8.84 -8.63
N SER A 119 4.88 -9.00 -8.06
CA SER A 119 4.50 -10.23 -7.39
C SER A 119 4.42 -11.42 -8.34
N SER A 120 3.84 -11.25 -9.54
CA SER A 120 3.79 -12.31 -10.55
C SER A 120 5.19 -12.73 -10.97
N LEU A 121 6.06 -11.77 -11.28
CA LEU A 121 7.45 -12.05 -11.68
C LEU A 121 8.20 -12.84 -10.60
N ALA A 122 8.05 -12.44 -9.33
CA ALA A 122 8.67 -13.15 -8.22
C ALA A 122 8.07 -14.54 -8.01
N MET A 123 6.74 -14.67 -7.92
CA MET A 123 6.07 -15.94 -7.60
C MET A 123 6.16 -16.97 -8.72
N GLU A 124 6.22 -16.54 -9.98
CA GLU A 124 6.39 -17.41 -11.14
C GLU A 124 7.84 -17.92 -11.27
N SER A 125 8.80 -17.21 -10.67
CA SER A 125 10.24 -17.54 -10.75
C SER A 125 10.75 -18.45 -9.63
N ILE A 126 9.95 -18.70 -8.58
CA ILE A 126 10.39 -19.43 -7.37
C ILE A 126 9.65 -20.76 -7.18
N PRO A 127 10.25 -21.72 -6.47
CA PRO A 127 9.58 -22.98 -6.12
C PRO A 127 8.33 -22.76 -5.28
N PRO A 128 7.26 -23.59 -5.43
CA PRO A 128 6.01 -23.45 -4.69
C PRO A 128 6.21 -23.39 -3.16
N GLN A 129 7.18 -24.12 -2.63
CA GLN A 129 7.47 -24.19 -1.18
C GLN A 129 8.04 -22.87 -0.62
N ALA A 130 8.58 -22.00 -1.47
CA ALA A 130 9.15 -20.70 -1.08
C ALA A 130 8.12 -19.56 -1.15
N ARG A 131 6.97 -19.77 -1.81
CA ARG A 131 6.01 -18.70 -2.14
C ARG A 131 5.44 -18.00 -0.90
N GLY A 132 5.14 -18.74 0.16
CA GLY A 132 4.60 -18.15 1.40
C GLY A 132 5.60 -17.18 2.06
N LEU A 133 6.86 -17.60 2.20
CA LEU A 133 7.90 -16.75 2.76
C LEU A 133 8.17 -15.53 1.89
N VAL A 134 8.28 -15.72 0.58
CA VAL A 134 8.57 -14.63 -0.37
C VAL A 134 7.40 -13.66 -0.43
N SER A 135 6.15 -14.12 -0.37
CA SER A 135 4.97 -13.26 -0.27
C SER A 135 5.05 -12.36 0.97
N GLY A 136 5.42 -12.91 2.12
CA GLY A 136 5.64 -12.13 3.35
C GLY A 136 6.74 -11.07 3.19
N ILE A 137 7.87 -11.44 2.58
CA ILE A 137 8.97 -10.49 2.30
C ILE A 137 8.48 -9.36 1.39
N LEU A 138 7.79 -9.67 0.29
CA LEU A 138 7.26 -8.66 -0.62
C LEU A 138 6.31 -7.70 0.08
N GLN A 139 5.42 -8.22 0.94
CA GLN A 139 4.46 -7.39 1.68
C GLN A 139 5.13 -6.43 2.68
N CYS A 140 6.28 -6.81 3.25
CA CYS A 140 7.09 -5.90 4.08
C CYS A 140 7.65 -4.69 3.29
N GLY A 141 7.64 -4.71 1.96
CA GLY A 141 8.05 -3.57 1.14
C GLY A 141 7.22 -2.32 1.43
N TYR A 142 5.90 -2.46 1.56
CA TYR A 142 5.00 -1.31 1.78
C TYR A 142 5.30 -0.53 3.08
N PRO A 143 5.33 -1.12 4.29
CA PRO A 143 5.73 -0.39 5.49
C PRO A 143 7.18 0.06 5.47
N THR A 144 8.07 -0.64 4.76
CA THR A 144 9.46 -0.20 4.59
C THR A 144 9.55 1.05 3.73
N GLY A 145 8.76 1.15 2.67
CA GLY A 145 8.66 2.37 1.85
C GLY A 145 8.15 3.57 2.64
N PHE A 146 7.11 3.37 3.46
CA PHE A 146 6.61 4.42 4.36
C PHE A 146 7.67 4.84 5.39
N LEU A 147 8.37 3.89 5.99
CA LEU A 147 9.48 4.16 6.90
C LEU A 147 10.57 4.99 6.23
N LEU A 148 10.96 4.66 5.00
CA LEU A 148 11.94 5.43 4.23
C LEU A 148 11.44 6.85 3.92
N ALA A 149 10.15 7.02 3.57
CA ALA A 149 9.56 8.33 3.36
C ALA A 149 9.62 9.18 4.65
N ALA A 150 9.35 8.57 5.82
CA ALA A 150 9.47 9.23 7.10
C ALA A 150 10.92 9.65 7.41
N ILE A 151 11.89 8.76 7.15
CA ILE A 151 13.33 9.06 7.32
C ILE A 151 13.75 10.21 6.39
N ALA A 152 13.38 10.13 5.10
CA ALA A 152 13.70 11.18 4.14
C ALA A 152 13.09 12.53 4.56
N TYR A 153 11.83 12.53 5.00
CA TYR A 153 11.17 13.73 5.50
C TYR A 153 11.90 14.30 6.72
N GLY A 154 12.19 13.51 7.74
CA GLY A 154 12.84 13.97 8.97
C GLY A 154 14.29 14.44 8.77
N LEU A 155 15.01 13.85 7.82
CA LEU A 155 16.42 14.21 7.55
C LEU A 155 16.57 15.37 6.58
N LEU A 156 15.70 15.51 5.61
CA LEU A 156 15.89 16.43 4.48
C LEU A 156 14.95 17.65 4.55
N TYR A 157 13.68 17.45 4.92
CA TYR A 157 12.69 18.51 4.87
C TYR A 157 13.04 19.68 5.79
N GLY A 158 12.97 20.91 5.26
CA GLY A 158 13.30 22.13 6.00
C GLY A 158 14.79 22.36 6.24
N ARG A 159 15.69 21.46 5.78
CA ARG A 159 17.13 21.68 5.82
C ARG A 159 17.56 22.69 4.77
N THR A 160 18.52 23.55 5.15
CA THR A 160 19.10 24.54 4.26
C THR A 160 20.49 24.10 3.82
N PHE A 161 20.70 24.08 2.51
CA PHE A 161 21.99 23.80 1.87
C PHE A 161 22.41 25.03 1.06
N GLY A 162 23.35 25.80 1.55
CA GLY A 162 23.66 27.13 1.02
C GLY A 162 22.43 28.05 1.17
N ASP A 163 21.97 28.64 0.08
CA ASP A 163 20.82 29.55 0.06
C ASP A 163 19.48 28.82 -0.21
N THR A 164 19.48 27.49 -0.36
CA THR A 164 18.29 26.73 -0.75
C THR A 164 17.77 25.88 0.43
N THR A 165 16.53 26.13 0.83
CA THR A 165 15.82 25.28 1.81
C THR A 165 15.04 24.20 1.07
N ILE A 166 15.18 22.95 1.53
CA ILE A 166 14.45 21.80 0.97
C ILE A 166 12.98 21.88 1.39
N GLY A 167 12.14 22.24 0.43
CA GLY A 167 10.68 22.25 0.56
C GLY A 167 10.05 21.02 -0.09
N TRP A 168 8.71 21.01 -0.15
CA TRP A 168 7.95 19.89 -0.69
C TRP A 168 8.30 19.56 -2.16
N ARG A 169 8.62 20.55 -2.98
CA ARG A 169 9.02 20.34 -4.39
C ARG A 169 10.32 19.53 -4.49
N ALA A 170 11.32 19.88 -3.70
CA ALA A 170 12.58 19.15 -3.66
C ALA A 170 12.39 17.71 -3.14
N MET A 171 11.48 17.49 -2.19
CA MET A 171 11.14 16.14 -1.73
C MET A 171 10.55 15.28 -2.86
N PHE A 172 9.68 15.83 -3.72
CA PHE A 172 9.13 15.10 -4.87
C PHE A 172 10.18 14.74 -5.93
N LEU A 173 11.31 15.44 -6.00
CA LEU A 173 12.41 15.04 -6.90
C LEU A 173 13.04 13.69 -6.49
N LEU A 174 12.87 13.24 -5.24
CA LEU A 174 13.30 11.92 -4.82
C LEU A 174 12.55 10.79 -5.55
N SER A 175 11.40 11.07 -6.15
CA SER A 175 10.65 10.15 -7.02
C SER A 175 11.42 9.74 -8.28
N VAL A 176 12.57 10.35 -8.56
CA VAL A 176 13.50 9.86 -9.60
C VAL A 176 14.23 8.59 -9.17
N LEU A 177 14.41 8.36 -7.87
CA LEU A 177 15.19 7.22 -7.36
C LEU A 177 14.72 5.85 -7.88
N PRO A 178 13.42 5.54 -7.97
CA PRO A 178 12.94 4.28 -8.53
C PRO A 178 13.39 4.03 -9.97
N ALA A 179 13.62 5.09 -10.78
CA ALA A 179 14.10 4.92 -12.15
C ALA A 179 15.45 4.18 -12.24
N PHE A 180 16.31 4.29 -11.22
CA PHE A 180 17.55 3.53 -11.16
C PHE A 180 17.33 2.02 -10.97
N LEU A 181 16.20 1.63 -10.34
CA LEU A 181 15.82 0.22 -10.21
C LEU A 181 15.58 -0.42 -11.59
N VAL A 182 15.13 0.35 -12.58
CA VAL A 182 14.93 -0.13 -13.95
C VAL A 182 16.25 -0.67 -14.55
N LEU A 183 17.38 0.00 -14.28
CA LEU A 183 18.70 -0.44 -14.73
C LEU A 183 19.09 -1.78 -14.07
N PHE A 184 18.80 -1.94 -12.78
CA PHE A 184 19.02 -3.18 -12.05
C PHE A 184 18.16 -4.33 -12.61
N ILE A 185 16.86 -4.09 -12.83
CA ILE A 185 15.94 -5.08 -13.40
C ILE A 185 16.40 -5.49 -14.81
N ARG A 186 16.78 -4.51 -15.63
CA ARG A 186 17.24 -4.76 -17.01
C ARG A 186 18.42 -5.73 -17.05
N SER A 187 19.42 -5.52 -16.20
CA SER A 187 20.69 -6.28 -16.21
C SER A 187 20.64 -7.59 -15.43
N GLY A 188 19.84 -7.67 -14.36
CA GLY A 188 19.95 -8.73 -13.36
C GLY A 188 18.75 -9.67 -13.27
N VAL A 189 17.57 -9.28 -13.77
CA VAL A 189 16.35 -10.07 -13.60
C VAL A 189 15.95 -10.75 -14.90
N PRO A 190 15.77 -12.10 -14.93
CA PRO A 190 15.23 -12.79 -16.09
C PRO A 190 13.73 -12.54 -16.27
N GLU A 191 13.17 -12.86 -17.42
CA GLU A 191 11.72 -12.93 -17.62
C GLU A 191 11.14 -14.13 -16.88
N SER A 192 9.83 -14.09 -16.60
CA SER A 192 9.11 -15.17 -15.93
C SER A 192 9.11 -16.44 -16.77
N PRO A 193 9.58 -17.60 -16.22
CA PRO A 193 9.46 -18.89 -16.91
C PRO A 193 8.02 -19.28 -17.24
N ALA A 194 7.07 -18.91 -16.37
CA ALA A 194 5.65 -19.19 -16.58
C ALA A 194 5.07 -18.35 -17.74
N PHE A 195 5.56 -17.12 -17.93
CA PHE A 195 5.19 -16.31 -19.10
C PHE A 195 5.72 -16.95 -20.39
N GLU A 196 6.97 -17.37 -20.40
CA GLU A 196 7.56 -18.03 -21.59
C GLU A 196 6.81 -19.30 -21.96
N ALA A 197 6.46 -20.13 -20.96
CA ALA A 197 5.68 -21.35 -21.17
C ALA A 197 4.22 -21.07 -21.59
N SER A 198 3.63 -19.94 -21.15
CA SER A 198 2.23 -19.61 -21.40
C SER A 198 1.96 -18.98 -22.77
N LYS A 199 2.97 -18.69 -23.56
CA LYS A 199 2.80 -18.16 -24.93
C LYS A 199 1.96 -19.08 -25.84
N GLU A 200 1.87 -20.36 -25.47
CA GLU A 200 1.16 -21.39 -26.23
C GLU A 200 -0.27 -21.67 -25.77
N HIS A 201 -0.72 -21.11 -24.63
CA HIS A 201 -2.03 -21.45 -24.06
C HIS A 201 -2.86 -20.20 -23.76
N ALA A 202 -4.06 -20.11 -24.32
CA ALA A 202 -5.02 -19.04 -24.05
C ALA A 202 -5.57 -19.18 -22.61
N LYS A 203 -5.42 -18.13 -21.78
CA LYS A 203 -6.07 -18.05 -20.47
C LYS A 203 -7.55 -17.68 -20.63
N PRO A 204 -8.46 -18.23 -19.81
CA PRO A 204 -9.86 -17.84 -19.85
C PRO A 204 -9.99 -16.32 -19.59
N PRO A 205 -10.95 -15.64 -20.23
CA PRO A 205 -11.18 -14.22 -20.02
C PRO A 205 -11.46 -13.92 -18.54
N LEU A 206 -10.82 -12.88 -18.01
CA LEU A 206 -11.02 -12.44 -16.61
C LEU A 206 -12.50 -12.28 -16.25
N TRP A 207 -13.29 -11.73 -17.17
CA TRP A 207 -14.71 -11.47 -16.96
C TRP A 207 -15.53 -12.74 -16.75
N GLU A 208 -15.26 -13.79 -17.50
CA GLU A 208 -15.93 -15.09 -17.32
C GLU A 208 -15.64 -15.69 -15.95
N THR A 209 -14.38 -15.59 -15.51
CA THR A 209 -13.96 -16.06 -14.17
C THR A 209 -14.66 -15.29 -13.06
N ILE A 210 -14.75 -13.95 -13.18
CA ILE A 210 -15.42 -13.09 -12.20
C ILE A 210 -16.92 -13.42 -12.14
N THR A 211 -17.58 -13.51 -13.28
CA THR A 211 -19.03 -13.75 -13.34
C THR A 211 -19.42 -15.14 -12.82
N ALA A 212 -18.59 -16.15 -13.08
CA ALA A 212 -18.79 -17.51 -12.56
C ALA A 212 -18.69 -17.57 -11.02
N ASN A 213 -17.91 -16.66 -10.39
CA ASN A 213 -17.68 -16.63 -8.95
C ASN A 213 -18.21 -15.34 -8.29
N ARG A 214 -19.24 -14.71 -8.88
CA ARG A 214 -19.71 -13.36 -8.49
C ARG A 214 -19.94 -13.14 -6.98
N GLY A 215 -20.56 -14.11 -6.30
CA GLY A 215 -20.83 -13.98 -4.85
C GLY A 215 -19.56 -13.93 -4.01
N LEU A 216 -18.61 -14.79 -4.31
CA LEU A 216 -17.30 -14.79 -3.65
C LEU A 216 -16.52 -13.52 -3.97
N VAL A 217 -16.52 -13.08 -5.24
CA VAL A 217 -15.82 -11.86 -5.66
C VAL A 217 -16.39 -10.63 -4.96
N VAL A 218 -17.71 -10.47 -4.90
CA VAL A 218 -18.35 -9.35 -4.16
C VAL A 218 -17.96 -9.37 -2.70
N TYR A 219 -18.02 -10.52 -2.03
CA TYR A 219 -17.58 -10.66 -0.64
C TYR A 219 -16.13 -10.21 -0.46
N MET A 220 -15.22 -10.72 -1.31
CA MET A 220 -13.81 -10.38 -1.23
C MET A 220 -13.52 -8.90 -1.54
N VAL A 221 -14.28 -8.27 -2.46
CA VAL A 221 -14.20 -6.82 -2.73
C VAL A 221 -14.61 -6.00 -1.52
N VAL A 222 -15.70 -6.36 -0.84
CA VAL A 222 -16.14 -5.70 0.40
C VAL A 222 -15.09 -5.87 1.50
N LEU A 223 -14.55 -7.07 1.66
CA LEU A 223 -13.49 -7.34 2.61
C LEU A 223 -12.27 -6.46 2.32
N MET A 224 -11.82 -6.43 1.06
CA MET A 224 -10.67 -5.62 0.66
C MET A 224 -10.93 -4.11 0.76
N MET A 225 -12.15 -3.65 0.54
CA MET A 225 -12.54 -2.26 0.82
C MET A 225 -12.32 -1.92 2.29
N CYS A 226 -12.80 -2.77 3.22
CA CYS A 226 -12.58 -2.57 4.66
C CYS A 226 -11.09 -2.56 5.01
N PHE A 227 -10.29 -3.48 4.46
CA PHE A 227 -8.86 -3.54 4.71
C PHE A 227 -8.11 -2.30 4.17
N ASN A 228 -8.44 -1.83 2.97
CA ASN A 228 -7.86 -0.61 2.42
C ASN A 228 -8.27 0.62 3.24
N LEU A 229 -9.54 0.73 3.66
CA LEU A 229 -10.00 1.77 4.58
C LEU A 229 -9.25 1.71 5.92
N PHE A 230 -8.95 0.52 6.44
CA PHE A 230 -8.21 0.35 7.68
C PHE A 230 -6.76 0.83 7.56
N SER A 231 -6.09 0.47 6.46
CA SER A 231 -4.73 0.91 6.18
C SER A 231 -4.66 2.42 5.91
N HIS A 232 -5.33 2.89 4.85
CA HIS A 232 -5.31 4.29 4.46
C HIS A 232 -5.94 5.21 5.50
N GLY A 233 -6.99 4.73 6.20
CA GLY A 233 -7.65 5.48 7.27
C GLY A 233 -6.78 5.72 8.50
N THR A 234 -5.74 4.92 8.71
CA THR A 234 -4.82 5.07 9.84
C THR A 234 -3.46 5.65 9.47
N GLN A 235 -3.12 5.71 8.19
CA GLN A 235 -1.79 6.07 7.72
C GLN A 235 -1.74 7.40 6.97
N ASP A 236 -2.67 7.64 6.03
CA ASP A 236 -2.54 8.71 5.04
C ASP A 236 -2.54 10.12 5.64
N LEU A 237 -3.42 10.39 6.58
CA LEU A 237 -3.52 11.71 7.24
C LEU A 237 -2.84 11.75 8.62
N TYR A 238 -2.19 10.68 9.06
CA TYR A 238 -1.53 10.67 10.36
C TYR A 238 -0.38 11.67 10.46
N PRO A 239 0.51 11.82 9.47
CA PRO A 239 1.49 12.91 9.48
C PRO A 239 0.84 14.30 9.52
N THR A 240 -0.23 14.53 8.78
CA THR A 240 -0.98 15.80 8.79
C THR A 240 -1.59 16.09 10.17
N PHE A 241 -2.14 15.07 10.84
CA PHE A 241 -2.64 15.17 12.22
C PHE A 241 -1.53 15.62 13.19
N LEU A 242 -0.35 15.00 13.13
CA LEU A 242 0.79 15.36 13.97
C LEU A 242 1.28 16.80 13.69
N GLN A 243 1.25 17.23 12.43
CA GLN A 243 1.69 18.56 12.02
C GLN A 243 0.68 19.67 12.33
N LYS A 244 -0.63 19.43 12.05
CA LYS A 244 -1.66 20.48 12.14
C LYS A 244 -2.29 20.56 13.53
N GLN A 245 -2.54 19.44 14.18
CA GLN A 245 -3.23 19.43 15.47
C GLN A 245 -2.26 19.55 16.65
N HIS A 246 -1.06 18.95 16.53
CA HIS A 246 -0.03 18.98 17.57
C HIS A 246 1.10 19.98 17.28
N ASN A 247 1.18 20.53 16.07
CA ASN A 247 2.23 21.44 15.62
C ASN A 247 3.65 20.89 15.81
N PHE A 248 3.82 19.56 15.66
CA PHE A 248 5.12 18.93 15.77
C PHE A 248 6.03 19.29 14.59
N ASP A 249 7.31 19.44 14.89
CA ASP A 249 8.36 19.63 13.88
C ASP A 249 8.56 18.37 13.02
N PRO A 250 9.18 18.50 11.84
CA PRO A 250 9.40 17.37 10.93
C PRO A 250 10.14 16.19 11.55
N SER A 251 11.10 16.45 12.45
CA SER A 251 11.84 15.39 13.13
C SER A 251 10.95 14.58 14.07
N THR A 252 10.09 15.24 14.84
CA THR A 252 9.14 14.59 15.75
C THR A 252 8.10 13.79 14.96
N VAL A 253 7.53 14.33 13.89
CA VAL A 253 6.62 13.60 13.00
C VAL A 253 7.31 12.36 12.43
N SER A 254 8.53 12.51 11.94
CA SER A 254 9.31 11.42 11.35
C SER A 254 9.51 10.26 12.32
N TRP A 255 10.05 10.50 13.52
CA TRP A 255 10.33 9.39 14.42
C TRP A 255 9.06 8.69 14.93
N ILE A 256 7.93 9.40 15.11
CA ILE A 256 6.64 8.79 15.46
C ILE A 256 6.20 7.83 14.34
N VAL A 257 6.28 8.25 13.09
CA VAL A 257 5.91 7.42 11.94
C VAL A 257 6.88 6.24 11.76
N ILE A 258 8.17 6.43 12.03
CA ILE A 258 9.15 5.33 12.04
C ILE A 258 8.74 4.26 13.07
N VAL A 259 8.44 4.65 14.30
CA VAL A 259 7.98 3.74 15.35
C VAL A 259 6.69 3.03 14.95
N ALA A 260 5.74 3.73 14.34
CA ALA A 260 4.52 3.14 13.80
C ALA A 260 4.82 2.03 12.76
N ASN A 261 5.74 2.28 11.83
CA ASN A 261 6.10 1.30 10.79
C ASN A 261 6.90 0.10 11.34
N LEU A 262 7.67 0.27 12.42
CA LEU A 262 8.24 -0.87 13.15
C LEU A 262 7.13 -1.75 13.74
N GLY A 263 6.06 -1.15 14.27
CA GLY A 263 4.86 -1.85 14.68
C GLY A 263 4.17 -2.59 13.52
N ALA A 264 4.10 -1.95 12.36
CA ALA A 264 3.54 -2.55 11.14
C ALA A 264 4.29 -3.83 10.72
N ILE A 265 5.61 -3.78 10.66
CA ILE A 265 6.45 -4.94 10.32
C ILE A 265 6.28 -6.05 11.37
N ALA A 266 6.36 -5.70 12.66
CA ALA A 266 6.16 -6.67 13.74
C ALA A 266 4.77 -7.32 13.67
N GLY A 267 3.71 -6.54 13.47
CA GLY A 267 2.34 -7.02 13.36
C GLY A 267 2.16 -8.01 12.21
N GLY A 268 2.65 -7.67 11.02
CA GLY A 268 2.58 -8.54 9.84
C GLY A 268 3.26 -9.89 10.06
N LEU A 269 4.44 -9.90 10.66
CA LEU A 269 5.19 -11.12 10.97
C LEU A 269 4.50 -11.96 12.07
N ILE A 270 4.08 -11.33 13.17
CA ILE A 270 3.43 -12.00 14.30
C ILE A 270 2.13 -12.66 13.88
N PHE A 271 1.22 -11.90 13.25
CA PHE A 271 -0.10 -12.41 12.88
C PHE A 271 -0.06 -13.31 11.65
N GLY A 272 0.86 -13.09 10.72
CA GLY A 272 1.14 -14.01 9.64
C GLY A 272 1.46 -15.41 10.18
N HIS A 273 2.42 -15.50 11.12
CA HIS A 273 2.77 -16.77 11.77
C HIS A 273 1.64 -17.31 12.67
N LEU A 274 1.01 -16.44 13.46
CA LEU A 274 -0.07 -16.84 14.38
C LEU A 274 -1.26 -17.43 13.61
N SER A 275 -1.57 -16.90 12.42
CA SER A 275 -2.66 -17.38 11.58
C SER A 275 -2.53 -18.84 11.16
N GLU A 276 -1.29 -19.37 11.13
CA GLU A 276 -1.05 -20.81 10.89
C GLU A 276 -1.47 -21.68 12.08
N LYS A 277 -1.56 -21.12 13.28
CA LYS A 277 -1.92 -21.86 14.50
C LYS A 277 -3.41 -21.74 14.82
N ILE A 278 -3.95 -20.52 14.81
CA ILE A 278 -5.31 -20.22 15.28
C ILE A 278 -6.34 -20.07 14.15
N GLY A 279 -5.91 -20.14 12.89
CA GLY A 279 -6.74 -19.92 11.69
C GLY A 279 -6.73 -18.47 11.22
N ARG A 280 -7.12 -18.27 9.94
CA ARG A 280 -7.08 -16.97 9.27
C ARG A 280 -8.10 -16.00 9.86
N VAL A 281 -9.33 -16.46 10.00
CA VAL A 281 -10.46 -15.66 10.51
C VAL A 281 -10.18 -15.17 11.94
N ASN A 282 -9.70 -16.05 12.83
CA ASN A 282 -9.40 -15.67 14.21
C ASN A 282 -8.22 -14.70 14.30
N ALA A 283 -7.15 -14.93 13.54
CA ALA A 283 -5.98 -14.05 13.53
C ALA A 283 -6.36 -12.63 13.09
N ILE A 284 -7.11 -12.48 11.99
CA ILE A 284 -7.61 -11.20 11.50
C ILE A 284 -8.52 -10.52 12.54
N THR A 285 -9.43 -11.31 13.15
CA THR A 285 -10.34 -10.77 14.18
C THR A 285 -9.57 -10.21 15.37
N ILE A 286 -8.61 -10.95 15.90
CA ILE A 286 -7.80 -10.50 17.05
C ILE A 286 -6.99 -9.25 16.68
N ALA A 287 -6.33 -9.27 15.50
CA ALA A 287 -5.58 -8.12 15.03
C ALA A 287 -6.46 -6.86 14.93
N ALA A 288 -7.64 -6.95 14.29
CA ALA A 288 -8.55 -5.82 14.16
C ALA A 288 -9.07 -5.31 15.52
N LEU A 289 -9.35 -6.22 16.47
CA LEU A 289 -9.80 -5.85 17.82
C LEU A 289 -8.74 -5.08 18.62
N ILE A 290 -7.44 -5.32 18.40
CA ILE A 290 -6.35 -4.57 19.07
C ILE A 290 -6.40 -3.06 18.71
N ALA A 291 -6.93 -2.70 17.54
CA ALA A 291 -7.05 -1.29 17.17
C ALA A 291 -7.97 -0.49 18.11
N LEU A 292 -9.03 -1.10 18.64
CA LEU A 292 -10.01 -0.38 19.47
C LEU A 292 -9.40 0.17 20.78
N PRO A 293 -8.70 -0.61 21.62
CA PRO A 293 -8.03 -0.07 22.80
C PRO A 293 -6.83 0.83 22.47
N ALA A 294 -6.28 0.79 21.25
CA ALA A 294 -5.22 1.68 20.82
C ALA A 294 -5.71 3.10 20.49
N LEU A 295 -7.00 3.28 20.13
CA LEU A 295 -7.57 4.57 19.71
C LEU A 295 -7.27 5.75 20.66
N PRO A 296 -7.43 5.63 22.00
CA PRO A 296 -7.16 6.74 22.91
C PRO A 296 -5.71 7.22 22.86
N LEU A 297 -4.75 6.30 22.81
CA LEU A 297 -3.32 6.65 22.75
C LEU A 297 -2.94 7.18 21.37
N TRP A 298 -3.49 6.58 20.31
CA TRP A 298 -3.14 6.90 18.94
C TRP A 298 -3.67 8.23 18.44
N ALA A 299 -4.91 8.61 18.85
CA ALA A 299 -5.61 9.77 18.27
C ALA A 299 -5.85 10.90 19.28
N PHE A 300 -5.80 10.63 20.59
CA PHE A 300 -6.18 11.61 21.62
C PHE A 300 -5.11 11.87 22.67
N ALA A 301 -3.96 11.19 22.60
CA ALA A 301 -2.83 11.53 23.46
C ALA A 301 -2.25 12.90 23.09
N SER A 302 -1.64 13.57 24.06
CA SER A 302 -1.07 14.92 23.89
C SER A 302 0.46 14.93 23.76
N THR A 303 1.14 13.85 24.14
CA THR A 303 2.61 13.79 24.11
C THR A 303 3.13 12.96 22.94
N PRO A 304 4.27 13.31 22.32
CA PRO A 304 4.85 12.56 21.22
C PRO A 304 5.08 11.08 21.55
N ILE A 305 5.52 10.78 22.78
CA ILE A 305 5.82 9.40 23.21
C ILE A 305 4.53 8.56 23.26
N LEU A 306 3.45 9.08 23.84
CA LEU A 306 2.17 8.35 23.90
C LEU A 306 1.55 8.16 22.53
N LEU A 307 1.66 9.16 21.64
CA LEU A 307 1.22 9.05 20.25
C LEU A 307 2.04 8.00 19.51
N ALA A 308 3.34 7.92 19.71
CA ALA A 308 4.20 6.90 19.11
C ALA A 308 3.84 5.50 19.60
N VAL A 309 3.60 5.31 20.90
CA VAL A 309 3.14 4.03 21.46
C VAL A 309 1.78 3.65 20.88
N GLY A 310 0.84 4.59 20.83
CA GLY A 310 -0.47 4.39 20.20
C GLY A 310 -0.36 4.02 18.73
N ALA A 311 0.50 4.71 17.98
CA ALA A 311 0.75 4.43 16.57
C ALA A 311 1.42 3.06 16.35
N PHE A 312 2.36 2.67 17.19
CA PHE A 312 2.97 1.35 17.16
C PHE A 312 1.94 0.24 17.34
N ILE A 313 1.08 0.35 18.36
CA ILE A 313 0.02 -0.64 18.64
C ILE A 313 -1.03 -0.65 17.52
N MET A 314 -1.44 0.54 17.03
CA MET A 314 -2.38 0.65 15.92
C MET A 314 -1.84 -0.04 14.67
N GLN A 315 -0.57 0.15 14.33
CA GLN A 315 0.03 -0.46 13.16
C GLN A 315 0.30 -1.96 13.33
N ILE A 316 0.52 -2.46 14.54
CA ILE A 316 0.47 -3.91 14.82
C ILE A 316 -0.91 -4.47 14.45
N ALA A 317 -1.99 -3.78 14.81
CA ALA A 317 -3.34 -4.21 14.49
C ALA A 317 -3.60 -4.19 12.97
N VAL A 318 -3.31 -3.08 12.31
CA VAL A 318 -3.56 -2.87 10.87
C VAL A 318 -2.76 -3.86 10.03
N GLN A 319 -1.45 -3.84 10.17
CA GLN A 319 -0.57 -4.69 9.36
C GLN A 319 -0.54 -6.13 9.84
N GLY A 320 -0.90 -6.38 11.10
CA GLY A 320 -1.16 -7.74 11.59
C GLY A 320 -2.32 -8.40 10.84
N ALA A 321 -3.43 -7.70 10.67
CA ALA A 321 -4.54 -8.18 9.85
C ALA A 321 -4.13 -8.35 8.38
N TRP A 322 -3.42 -7.37 7.79
CA TRP A 322 -2.92 -7.42 6.42
C TRP A 322 -1.94 -8.58 6.16
N GLY A 323 -1.11 -8.96 7.13
CA GLY A 323 -0.17 -10.07 6.99
C GLY A 323 -0.83 -11.41 6.68
N VAL A 324 -2.12 -11.56 7.00
CA VAL A 324 -2.92 -12.77 6.76
C VAL A 324 -3.67 -12.73 5.43
N ILE A 325 -3.96 -11.54 4.89
CA ILE A 325 -4.82 -11.36 3.72
C ILE A 325 -4.34 -12.07 2.45
N PRO A 326 -3.06 -11.97 2.03
CA PRO A 326 -2.63 -12.61 0.79
C PRO A 326 -2.91 -14.11 0.76
N VAL A 327 -2.59 -14.82 1.85
CA VAL A 327 -2.86 -16.25 1.99
C VAL A 327 -4.37 -16.51 2.04
N HIS A 328 -5.13 -15.74 2.82
CA HIS A 328 -6.56 -15.91 2.96
C HIS A 328 -7.32 -15.77 1.65
N LEU A 329 -7.01 -14.72 0.85
CA LEU A 329 -7.61 -14.53 -0.47
C LEU A 329 -7.27 -15.67 -1.43
N ASN A 330 -6.05 -16.19 -1.38
CA ASN A 330 -5.65 -17.33 -2.21
C ASN A 330 -6.35 -18.62 -1.81
N GLU A 331 -6.53 -18.88 -0.51
CA GLU A 331 -7.25 -20.03 0.01
C GLU A 331 -8.76 -19.97 -0.33
N LEU A 332 -9.35 -18.78 -0.40
CA LEU A 332 -10.74 -18.58 -0.81
C LEU A 332 -10.95 -18.76 -2.31
N SER A 333 -9.94 -18.44 -3.12
CA SER A 333 -10.08 -18.41 -4.58
C SER A 333 -10.08 -19.81 -5.19
N PRO A 334 -10.97 -20.11 -6.16
CA PRO A 334 -10.94 -21.36 -6.91
C PRO A 334 -9.58 -21.57 -7.62
N GLY A 335 -9.14 -22.82 -7.74
CA GLY A 335 -7.79 -23.17 -8.23
C GLY A 335 -7.41 -22.47 -9.55
N ALA A 336 -8.31 -22.50 -10.56
CA ALA A 336 -8.08 -21.85 -11.86
C ALA A 336 -8.01 -20.30 -11.81
N ALA A 337 -8.52 -19.66 -10.72
CA ALA A 337 -8.66 -18.22 -10.59
C ALA A 337 -7.78 -17.61 -9.49
N ARG A 338 -6.92 -18.39 -8.86
CA ARG A 338 -6.07 -17.95 -7.71
C ARG A 338 -5.12 -16.81 -8.04
N ALA A 339 -4.64 -16.70 -9.27
CA ALA A 339 -3.80 -15.59 -9.68
C ALA A 339 -4.60 -14.31 -10.00
N THR A 340 -5.83 -14.47 -10.45
CA THR A 340 -6.63 -13.39 -11.05
C THR A 340 -7.55 -12.71 -10.04
N ILE A 341 -8.31 -13.51 -9.27
CA ILE A 341 -9.31 -12.97 -8.32
C ILE A 341 -8.66 -12.12 -7.21
N PRO A 342 -7.59 -12.57 -6.51
CA PRO A 342 -6.98 -11.76 -5.46
C PRO A 342 -6.49 -10.39 -5.96
N ALA A 343 -5.85 -10.34 -7.12
CA ALA A 343 -5.37 -9.09 -7.71
C ALA A 343 -6.53 -8.15 -8.06
N PHE A 344 -7.58 -8.68 -8.68
CA PHE A 344 -8.76 -7.89 -9.03
C PHE A 344 -9.47 -7.34 -7.80
N VAL A 345 -9.77 -8.18 -6.81
CA VAL A 345 -10.52 -7.75 -5.60
C VAL A 345 -9.71 -6.76 -4.76
N TYR A 346 -8.37 -6.88 -4.74
CA TYR A 346 -7.49 -5.90 -4.09
C TYR A 346 -7.66 -4.52 -4.71
N GLN A 347 -7.55 -4.39 -6.04
CA GLN A 347 -7.65 -3.10 -6.71
C GLN A 347 -9.08 -2.55 -6.71
N ALA A 348 -10.10 -3.41 -6.80
CA ALA A 348 -11.50 -3.00 -6.67
C ALA A 348 -11.79 -2.46 -5.25
N GLY A 349 -11.31 -3.15 -4.22
CA GLY A 349 -11.42 -2.67 -2.83
C GLY A 349 -10.66 -1.37 -2.60
N ASN A 350 -9.47 -1.23 -3.18
CA ASN A 350 -8.68 0.01 -3.12
C ASN A 350 -9.41 1.18 -3.81
N PHE A 351 -10.02 0.95 -4.97
CA PHE A 351 -10.84 1.94 -5.66
C PHE A 351 -12.00 2.44 -4.79
N LEU A 352 -12.74 1.53 -4.16
CA LEU A 352 -13.86 1.88 -3.27
C LEU A 352 -13.40 2.63 -2.01
N ALA A 353 -12.21 2.32 -1.48
CA ALA A 353 -11.63 2.99 -0.32
C ALA A 353 -10.94 4.32 -0.64
N SER A 354 -10.68 4.61 -1.91
CA SER A 354 -9.81 5.71 -2.35
C SER A 354 -10.23 7.10 -1.86
N TYR A 355 -11.54 7.35 -1.66
CA TYR A 355 -12.05 8.65 -1.20
C TYR A 355 -11.79 8.91 0.29
N ASN A 356 -11.20 7.97 1.02
CA ASN A 356 -10.98 8.07 2.47
C ASN A 356 -10.19 9.33 2.88
N GLY A 357 -9.10 9.68 2.17
CA GLY A 357 -8.27 10.84 2.51
C GLY A 357 -9.04 12.16 2.50
N PRO A 358 -9.68 12.56 1.39
CA PRO A 358 -10.57 13.73 1.36
C PRO A 358 -11.68 13.67 2.40
N PHE A 359 -12.30 12.52 2.61
CA PHE A 359 -13.39 12.34 3.56
C PHE A 359 -12.95 12.60 5.00
N GLN A 360 -11.83 12.03 5.43
CA GLN A 360 -11.28 12.31 6.77
C GLN A 360 -10.89 13.79 6.94
N ALA A 361 -10.28 14.39 5.91
CA ALA A 361 -9.90 15.80 5.96
C ALA A 361 -11.12 16.72 6.06
N GLN A 362 -12.24 16.40 5.37
CA GLN A 362 -13.50 17.12 5.47
C GLN A 362 -14.14 16.97 6.86
N ILE A 363 -14.13 15.74 7.43
CA ILE A 363 -14.61 15.52 8.81
C ILE A 363 -13.77 16.35 9.79
N ALA A 364 -12.47 16.37 9.66
CA ALA A 364 -11.59 17.17 10.52
C ALA A 364 -11.92 18.66 10.42
N GLN A 365 -12.08 19.18 9.19
CA GLN A 365 -12.42 20.57 8.93
C GLN A 365 -13.80 20.95 9.53
N ALA A 366 -14.80 20.10 9.34
CA ALA A 366 -16.15 20.30 9.90
C ALA A 366 -16.18 20.27 11.44
N ASN A 367 -15.18 19.66 12.08
CA ASN A 367 -15.02 19.58 13.52
C ASN A 367 -13.88 20.49 14.04
N GLY A 368 -13.74 21.68 13.46
CA GLY A 368 -12.78 22.69 13.95
C GLY A 368 -11.30 22.31 13.80
N GLY A 369 -10.96 21.45 12.83
CA GLY A 369 -9.59 20.98 12.61
C GLY A 369 -9.20 19.76 13.44
N ASN A 370 -10.16 19.07 14.04
CA ASN A 370 -9.91 17.89 14.89
C ASN A 370 -9.63 16.64 14.03
N TYR A 371 -8.39 16.47 13.58
CA TYR A 371 -7.92 15.30 12.82
C TYR A 371 -7.97 14.02 13.67
N GLY A 372 -7.65 14.11 14.98
CA GLY A 372 -7.70 12.95 15.88
C GLY A 372 -9.09 12.31 15.92
N PHE A 373 -10.13 13.14 15.98
CA PHE A 373 -11.52 12.65 15.92
C PHE A 373 -11.84 11.97 14.58
N ALA A 374 -11.45 12.59 13.44
CA ALA A 374 -11.71 12.03 12.12
C ALA A 374 -11.00 10.68 11.91
N LEU A 375 -9.74 10.59 12.34
CA LEU A 375 -8.95 9.37 12.29
C LEU A 375 -9.55 8.26 13.18
N ALA A 376 -9.89 8.58 14.43
CA ALA A 376 -10.45 7.62 15.38
C ALA A 376 -11.82 7.09 14.94
N LEU A 377 -12.68 7.96 14.38
CA LEU A 377 -13.99 7.57 13.85
C LEU A 377 -13.85 6.54 12.74
N ILE A 378 -13.03 6.81 11.74
CA ILE A 378 -12.84 5.89 10.60
C ILE A 378 -12.16 4.60 11.07
N ALA A 379 -11.06 4.67 11.82
CA ALA A 379 -10.35 3.49 12.30
C ALA A 379 -11.24 2.59 13.17
N GLY A 380 -12.01 3.18 14.07
CA GLY A 380 -12.92 2.43 14.96
C GLY A 380 -14.05 1.76 14.20
N VAL A 381 -14.75 2.49 13.33
CA VAL A 381 -15.83 1.94 12.49
C VAL A 381 -15.33 0.82 11.60
N VAL A 382 -14.18 1.01 10.95
CA VAL A 382 -13.62 0.02 10.03
C VAL A 382 -13.07 -1.20 10.76
N ALA A 383 -12.46 -1.05 11.93
CA ALA A 383 -12.04 -2.20 12.75
C ALA A 383 -13.24 -3.10 13.12
N VAL A 384 -14.35 -2.50 13.55
CA VAL A 384 -15.60 -3.23 13.82
C VAL A 384 -16.16 -3.88 12.55
N ALA A 385 -16.16 -3.15 11.42
CA ALA A 385 -16.61 -3.68 10.14
C ALA A 385 -15.79 -4.91 9.70
N ILE A 386 -14.45 -4.88 9.85
CA ILE A 386 -13.59 -6.02 9.55
C ILE A 386 -13.97 -7.23 10.41
N VAL A 387 -14.16 -7.03 11.73
CA VAL A 387 -14.56 -8.11 12.65
C VAL A 387 -15.88 -8.74 12.22
N ILE A 388 -16.84 -7.95 11.80
CA ILE A 388 -18.14 -8.45 11.31
C ILE A 388 -17.98 -9.18 9.98
N VAL A 389 -17.37 -8.55 8.99
CA VAL A 389 -17.26 -9.08 7.62
C VAL A 389 -16.43 -10.36 7.58
N ILE A 390 -15.32 -10.43 8.34
CA ILE A 390 -14.46 -11.62 8.34
C ILE A 390 -15.17 -12.86 8.96
N ARG A 391 -16.17 -12.69 9.83
CA ARG A 391 -16.94 -13.80 10.39
C ARG A 391 -17.85 -14.50 9.38
N PHE A 392 -18.14 -13.87 8.26
CA PHE A 392 -18.83 -14.52 7.15
C PHE A 392 -17.89 -15.32 6.25
N SER A 393 -16.57 -15.23 6.47
CA SER A 393 -15.59 -15.99 5.69
C SER A 393 -15.50 -17.45 6.14
N PRO A 394 -15.52 -18.41 5.22
CA PRO A 394 -15.17 -19.77 5.55
C PRO A 394 -13.67 -19.87 5.93
N GLU A 395 -13.36 -20.64 6.96
CA GLU A 395 -11.98 -20.99 7.30
C GLU A 395 -11.51 -22.11 6.37
N ARG A 396 -10.57 -21.79 5.47
CA ARG A 396 -10.03 -22.74 4.48
C ARG A 396 -8.52 -22.98 4.64
N ARG A 397 -8.03 -22.88 5.87
CA ARG A 397 -6.62 -23.11 6.20
C ARG A 397 -6.14 -24.46 5.69
N GLY A 398 -5.07 -24.44 4.90
CA GLY A 398 -4.40 -25.65 4.38
C GLY A 398 -5.08 -26.29 3.17
N GLU A 399 -6.16 -25.74 2.61
CA GLU A 399 -6.77 -26.26 1.36
C GLU A 399 -5.86 -26.11 0.15
N LEU A 400 -4.91 -25.16 0.19
CA LEU A 400 -3.88 -24.99 -0.84
C LEU A 400 -2.97 -26.24 -1.00
N LEU A 401 -2.83 -27.04 0.07
CA LEU A 401 -2.01 -28.25 0.09
C LEU A 401 -2.77 -29.49 -0.42
N LYS A 402 -4.10 -29.43 -0.48
CA LYS A 402 -4.95 -30.58 -0.87
C LYS A 402 -5.29 -30.62 -2.37
N ALA A 403 -4.85 -29.64 -3.15
CA ALA A 403 -5.17 -29.50 -4.58
C ALA A 403 -4.04 -30.02 -5.51
N HIS A 404 -3.46 -31.20 -5.14
CA HIS A 404 -2.53 -31.98 -5.97
C HIS A 404 -3.06 -33.39 -6.17
#